data_c1415f0158ef8b2dafc0f40bbf7e3a1c
#
_entry.id   c1415f0158ef8b2dafc0f40bbf7e3a1c
#
_cell.length_a   1.000
_cell.length_b   1.000
_cell.length_c   1.000
_cell.angle_alpha   90.00
_cell.angle_beta   90.00
_cell.angle_gamma   90.00
#
_symmetry.space_group_name_H-M   'P 1'
#
loop_
_entity.id
_entity.type
_entity.pdbx_description
1 polymer ?
#
loop_
_entity_poly.entity_id
_entity_poly.type
_entity_poly.pdbx_seq_one_letter_code
_entity_poly.pdbx_strand_id
1 'polypeptide(L)'
;ENFIRKRFHDHTIVRYPELIGVCKNKNTLMNFFFNHISSSNKFSAYVDAKRNLLDVEDALCLTFYFLKKKKFKEINIANQKYYKVLKIIKDIEKLIDIPAIYYIKKNKFINWKIKNHVNNKILKILKIKFDKKYLSTSINKYFA
;
A
#
# COMPACT_ATOMS: atom_id res chain seq x y z
N GLU A 1 14.90 14.12 -0.49
CA GLU A 1 14.00 15.17 -0.98
C GLU A 1 14.70 16.55 -0.97
N ASN A 2 15.39 16.93 0.12
CA ASN A 2 16.06 18.23 0.22
C ASN A 2 17.06 18.49 -0.90
N PHE A 3 17.78 17.47 -1.35
CA PHE A 3 18.70 17.56 -2.49
C PHE A 3 17.95 17.98 -3.78
N ILE A 4 16.80 17.33 -4.05
CA ILE A 4 15.99 17.62 -5.25
C ILE A 4 15.45 19.05 -5.19
N ARG A 5 14.88 19.46 -4.05
CA ARG A 5 14.34 20.82 -3.88
C ARG A 5 15.38 21.93 -4.11
N LYS A 6 16.63 21.69 -3.69
CA LYS A 6 17.72 22.64 -3.85
C LYS A 6 18.30 22.71 -5.26
N ARG A 7 18.27 21.60 -5.99
CA ARG A 7 19.00 21.46 -7.26
C ARG A 7 18.12 21.61 -8.51
N PHE A 8 16.83 21.30 -8.40
CA PHE A 8 15.93 21.28 -9.53
C PHE A 8 14.75 22.23 -9.31
N HIS A 9 14.60 23.22 -10.17
CA HIS A 9 13.48 24.17 -10.10
C HIS A 9 12.16 23.54 -10.56
N ASP A 10 12.21 22.68 -11.57
CA ASP A 10 11.04 21.97 -12.11
C ASP A 10 11.08 20.51 -11.66
N HIS A 11 10.37 20.22 -10.56
CA HIS A 11 10.26 18.87 -10.01
C HIS A 11 8.90 18.67 -9.33
N THR A 12 8.50 17.42 -9.19
CA THR A 12 7.37 17.00 -8.37
C THR A 12 7.78 15.82 -7.51
N ILE A 13 7.69 15.97 -6.20
CA ILE A 13 7.94 14.88 -5.23
C ILE A 13 6.63 14.14 -5.01
N VAL A 14 6.62 12.85 -5.34
CA VAL A 14 5.46 11.99 -5.10
C VAL A 14 5.79 10.99 -3.99
N ARG A 15 4.93 10.94 -2.97
CA ARG A 15 5.06 10.00 -1.84
C ARG A 15 3.93 8.99 -1.89
N TYR A 16 4.29 7.72 -1.75
CA TYR A 16 3.37 6.60 -1.73
C TYR A 16 3.36 5.92 -0.36
N PRO A 17 2.26 5.23 0.01
CA PRO A 17 2.24 4.28 1.11
C PRO A 17 2.93 2.97 0.69
N GLU A 18 2.64 1.89 1.39
CA GLU A 18 3.01 0.55 0.95
C GLU A 18 2.30 0.22 -0.38
N LEU A 19 3.07 -0.16 -1.40
CA LEU A 19 2.50 -0.55 -2.69
C LEU A 19 2.27 -2.07 -2.76
N ILE A 20 1.17 -2.45 -3.39
CA ILE A 20 0.87 -3.84 -3.74
C ILE A 20 1.22 -4.02 -5.21
N GLY A 21 2.13 -4.95 -5.51
CA GLY A 21 2.57 -5.25 -6.87
C GLY A 21 3.72 -6.25 -6.86
N VAL A 22 4.04 -6.81 -8.02
CA VAL A 22 5.17 -7.74 -8.16
C VAL A 22 6.47 -6.96 -8.07
N CYS A 23 7.37 -7.38 -7.20
CA CYS A 23 8.73 -6.84 -7.13
C CYS A 23 9.73 -7.87 -6.60
N LYS A 24 11.01 -7.69 -6.95
CA LYS A 24 12.10 -8.59 -6.49
C LYS A 24 12.46 -8.41 -5.02
N ASN A 25 12.06 -7.30 -4.39
CA ASN A 25 12.37 -7.03 -2.98
C ASN A 25 11.49 -7.88 -2.06
N LYS A 26 12.08 -8.92 -1.46
CA LYS A 26 11.40 -9.83 -0.52
C LYS A 26 10.97 -9.16 0.78
N ASN A 27 11.51 -7.98 1.11
CA ASN A 27 11.27 -7.26 2.37
C ASN A 27 10.12 -6.24 2.27
N THR A 28 9.42 -6.13 1.14
CA THR A 28 8.18 -5.37 1.13
C THR A 28 7.14 -6.06 2.00
N LEU A 29 6.22 -5.29 2.57
CA LEU A 29 5.21 -5.83 3.49
C LEU A 29 4.46 -7.04 2.91
N MET A 30 4.02 -6.91 1.65
CA MET A 30 3.25 -7.95 0.98
C MET A 30 4.09 -9.20 0.69
N ASN A 31 5.29 -9.02 0.11
CA ASN A 31 6.19 -10.14 -0.17
C ASN A 31 6.66 -10.82 1.11
N PHE A 32 6.89 -10.06 2.19
CA PHE A 32 7.24 -10.63 3.49
C PHE A 32 6.16 -11.59 3.98
N PHE A 33 4.90 -11.15 4.06
CA PHE A 33 3.82 -12.01 4.52
C PHE A 33 3.57 -13.17 3.56
N PHE A 34 3.51 -12.92 2.26
CA PHE A 34 3.27 -13.97 1.27
C PHE A 34 4.35 -15.06 1.35
N ASN A 35 5.64 -14.69 1.35
CA ASN A 35 6.75 -15.66 1.41
C ASN A 35 6.76 -16.45 2.72
N HIS A 36 6.48 -15.82 3.86
CA HIS A 36 6.46 -16.54 5.14
C HIS A 36 5.28 -17.51 5.22
N ILE A 37 4.11 -17.11 4.76
CA ILE A 37 2.91 -17.95 4.82
C ILE A 37 3.04 -19.11 3.82
N SER A 38 3.42 -18.84 2.57
CA SER A 38 3.59 -19.89 1.54
C SER A 38 4.63 -20.94 1.89
N SER A 39 5.67 -20.55 2.65
CA SER A 39 6.72 -21.47 3.12
C SER A 39 6.44 -22.03 4.53
N SER A 40 5.28 -21.77 5.12
CA SER A 40 4.92 -22.14 6.50
C SER A 40 5.96 -21.69 7.56
N ASN A 41 6.66 -20.62 7.28
CA ASN A 41 7.66 -20.06 8.18
C ASN A 41 7.03 -19.19 9.27
N LYS A 42 7.48 -19.37 10.51
CA LYS A 42 7.04 -18.53 11.64
C LYS A 42 7.54 -17.09 11.50
N PHE A 43 6.69 -16.13 11.85
CA PHE A 43 7.06 -14.72 11.88
C PHE A 43 6.40 -13.97 13.05
N SER A 44 6.81 -12.73 13.27
CA SER A 44 6.19 -11.86 14.28
C SER A 44 5.31 -10.83 13.59
N ALA A 45 4.09 -10.64 14.07
CA ALA A 45 3.14 -9.70 13.51
C ALA A 45 2.53 -8.76 14.56
N TYR A 46 2.48 -7.49 14.22
CA TYR A 46 1.77 -6.47 14.96
C TYR A 46 0.33 -6.38 14.42
N VAL A 47 -0.51 -7.31 14.82
CA VAL A 47 -1.83 -7.56 14.20
C VAL A 47 -2.79 -6.37 14.23
N ASP A 48 -2.68 -5.50 15.24
CA ASP A 48 -3.51 -4.30 15.39
C ASP A 48 -2.95 -3.08 14.64
N ALA A 49 -1.72 -3.15 14.15
CA ALA A 49 -1.15 -2.08 13.35
C ALA A 49 -1.95 -1.89 12.07
N LYS A 50 -2.16 -0.63 11.69
CA LYS A 50 -2.83 -0.28 10.44
C LYS A 50 -1.80 0.09 9.37
N ARG A 51 -2.02 -0.37 8.15
CA ARG A 51 -1.22 -0.04 6.97
C ARG A 51 -2.10 0.56 5.89
N ASN A 52 -1.58 1.56 5.22
CA ASN A 52 -2.18 2.07 4.00
C ASN A 52 -1.56 1.31 2.82
N LEU A 53 -2.39 0.68 2.03
CA LEU A 53 -1.98 -0.16 0.90
C LEU A 53 -2.62 0.38 -0.37
N LEU A 54 -1.81 0.50 -1.42
CA LEU A 54 -2.24 1.01 -2.72
C LEU A 54 -1.72 0.10 -3.83
N ASP A 55 -2.59 -0.32 -4.72
CA ASP A 55 -2.23 -1.05 -5.94
C ASP A 55 -1.29 -0.21 -6.80
N VAL A 56 -0.23 -0.82 -7.34
CA VAL A 56 0.80 -0.11 -8.10
C VAL A 56 0.26 0.52 -9.38
N GLU A 57 -0.71 -0.11 -10.04
CA GLU A 57 -1.32 0.46 -11.24
C GLU A 57 -2.19 1.66 -10.91
N ASP A 58 -2.96 1.59 -9.82
CA ASP A 58 -3.71 2.75 -9.33
C ASP A 58 -2.77 3.89 -8.93
N ALA A 59 -1.64 3.57 -8.29
CA ALA A 59 -0.61 4.55 -7.96
C ALA A 59 -0.07 5.24 -9.20
N LEU A 60 0.20 4.50 -10.29
CA LEU A 60 0.64 5.05 -11.56
C LEU A 60 -0.44 5.94 -12.21
N CYS A 61 -1.68 5.46 -12.30
CA CYS A 61 -2.79 6.23 -12.85
C CYS A 61 -2.99 7.57 -12.12
N LEU A 62 -2.96 7.53 -10.79
CA LEU A 62 -3.06 8.73 -9.95
C LEU A 62 -1.88 9.67 -10.15
N THR A 63 -0.66 9.13 -10.27
CA THR A 63 0.55 9.91 -10.52
C THR A 63 0.45 10.67 -11.83
N PHE A 64 0.13 9.98 -12.92
CA PHE A 64 -0.03 10.63 -14.24
C PHE A 64 -1.13 11.70 -14.23
N TYR A 65 -2.23 11.45 -13.53
CA TYR A 65 -3.28 12.46 -13.37
C TYR A 65 -2.76 13.74 -12.73
N PHE A 66 -2.01 13.62 -11.63
CA PHE A 66 -1.46 14.77 -10.92
C PHE A 66 -0.36 15.49 -11.73
N LEU A 67 0.54 14.74 -12.38
CA LEU A 67 1.61 15.31 -13.19
C LEU A 67 1.04 16.12 -14.38
N LYS A 68 -0.01 15.65 -15.05
CA LYS A 68 -0.70 16.39 -16.09
C LYS A 68 -1.29 17.73 -15.60
N LYS A 69 -1.65 17.83 -14.32
CA LYS A 69 -2.19 19.07 -13.76
C LYS A 69 -1.13 20.11 -13.43
N LYS A 70 0.16 19.76 -13.36
CA LYS A 70 1.32 20.65 -13.07
C LYS A 70 1.11 21.60 -11.87
N LYS A 71 0.23 21.24 -10.92
CA LYS A 71 -0.23 22.14 -9.85
C LYS A 71 0.56 21.99 -8.56
N PHE A 72 1.22 20.85 -8.37
CA PHE A 72 1.77 20.47 -7.08
C PHE A 72 3.26 20.19 -7.18
N LYS A 73 4.04 20.79 -6.28
CA LYS A 73 5.46 20.44 -6.06
C LYS A 73 5.63 19.19 -5.22
N GLU A 74 4.67 18.89 -4.37
CA GLU A 74 4.66 17.71 -3.49
C GLU A 74 3.27 17.07 -3.46
N ILE A 75 3.20 15.76 -3.60
CA ILE A 75 1.96 15.02 -3.68
C ILE A 75 2.06 13.76 -2.83
N ASN A 76 1.10 13.55 -1.93
CA ASN A 76 0.92 12.27 -1.26
C ASN A 76 -0.24 11.55 -1.95
N ILE A 77 0.05 10.40 -2.55
CA ILE A 77 -0.92 9.53 -3.22
C ILE A 77 -1.11 8.29 -2.36
N ALA A 78 -2.30 8.12 -1.79
CA ALA A 78 -2.60 7.03 -0.89
C ALA A 78 -4.04 6.53 -1.05
N ASN A 79 -4.30 5.31 -0.60
CA ASN A 79 -5.66 4.81 -0.43
C ASN A 79 -6.38 5.64 0.65
N GLN A 80 -7.68 5.81 0.52
CA GLN A 80 -8.50 6.45 1.56
C GLN A 80 -8.71 5.56 2.79
N LYS A 81 -8.40 4.26 2.69
CA LYS A 81 -8.57 3.26 3.75
C LYS A 81 -7.23 2.76 4.30
N TYR A 82 -7.31 2.33 5.55
CA TYR A 82 -6.22 1.66 6.24
C TYR A 82 -6.68 0.25 6.62
N TYR A 83 -5.81 -0.72 6.47
CA TYR A 83 -6.08 -2.13 6.76
C TYR A 83 -5.31 -2.58 7.99
N LYS A 84 -5.94 -3.33 8.90
CA LYS A 84 -5.21 -3.99 9.97
C LYS A 84 -4.28 -5.05 9.39
N VAL A 85 -3.10 -5.22 9.96
CA VAL A 85 -2.15 -6.27 9.55
C VAL A 85 -2.79 -7.65 9.63
N LEU A 86 -3.61 -7.90 10.65
CA LEU A 86 -4.37 -9.14 10.76
C LEU A 86 -5.25 -9.41 9.51
N LYS A 87 -5.91 -8.37 8.98
CA LYS A 87 -6.72 -8.53 7.75
C LYS A 87 -5.87 -8.91 6.54
N ILE A 88 -4.67 -8.32 6.42
CA ILE A 88 -3.75 -8.62 5.31
C ILE A 88 -3.32 -10.08 5.38
N ILE A 89 -2.94 -10.57 6.58
CA ILE A 89 -2.56 -11.96 6.81
C ILE A 89 -3.73 -12.89 6.43
N LYS A 90 -4.94 -12.60 6.91
CA LYS A 90 -6.13 -13.41 6.62
C LYS A 90 -6.52 -13.46 5.14
N ASP A 91 -6.35 -12.35 4.42
CA ASP A 91 -6.61 -12.32 2.98
C ASP A 91 -5.56 -13.16 2.21
N ILE A 92 -4.30 -13.20 2.64
CA ILE A 92 -3.26 -14.06 2.05
C ILE A 92 -3.50 -15.52 2.40
N GLU A 93 -3.81 -15.88 3.67
CA GLU A 93 -4.18 -17.24 4.07
C GLU A 93 -5.30 -17.79 3.18
N LYS A 94 -6.34 -16.98 2.98
CA LYS A 94 -7.47 -17.36 2.15
C LYS A 94 -7.11 -17.56 0.68
N LEU A 95 -6.14 -16.77 0.16
CA LEU A 95 -5.72 -16.87 -1.23
C LEU A 95 -4.98 -18.18 -1.51
N ILE A 96 -4.03 -18.55 -0.65
CA ILE A 96 -3.13 -19.70 -0.89
C ILE A 96 -3.54 -20.96 -0.14
N ASP A 97 -4.62 -20.88 0.66
CA ASP A 97 -5.15 -21.98 1.48
C ASP A 97 -4.12 -22.58 2.47
N ILE A 98 -3.23 -21.71 2.99
CA ILE A 98 -2.22 -22.10 3.97
C ILE A 98 -2.38 -21.22 5.22
N PRO A 99 -2.51 -21.81 6.43
CA PRO A 99 -2.60 -21.04 7.67
C PRO A 99 -1.27 -20.39 8.02
N ALA A 100 -1.30 -19.14 8.41
CA ALA A 100 -0.13 -18.40 8.85
C ALA A 100 0.27 -18.79 10.28
N ILE A 101 1.56 -18.97 10.51
CA ILE A 101 2.11 -19.28 11.84
C ILE A 101 2.83 -18.02 12.34
N TYR A 102 2.25 -17.31 13.32
CA TYR A 102 2.85 -16.06 13.79
C TYR A 102 2.71 -15.82 15.28
N TYR A 103 3.68 -15.07 15.81
CA TYR A 103 3.63 -14.54 17.18
C TYR A 103 3.02 -13.14 17.17
N ILE A 104 2.04 -12.91 18.04
CA ILE A 104 1.43 -11.59 18.19
C ILE A 104 2.36 -10.70 18.98
N LYS A 105 2.80 -9.60 18.36
CA LYS A 105 3.51 -8.52 19.05
C LYS A 105 2.52 -7.41 19.40
N LYS A 106 2.49 -7.01 20.67
CA LYS A 106 1.79 -5.81 21.14
C LYS A 106 2.75 -4.63 21.06
N ASN A 107 2.32 -3.54 20.43
CA ASN A 107 3.08 -2.30 20.45
C ASN A 107 2.12 -1.10 20.49
N LYS A 108 2.54 -0.01 21.13
CA LYS A 108 1.85 1.29 21.05
C LYS A 108 2.17 1.92 19.70
N PHE A 109 1.46 1.50 18.64
CA PHE A 109 1.65 2.11 17.33
C PHE A 109 0.96 3.46 17.26
N ILE A 110 1.74 4.46 16.88
CA ILE A 110 1.20 5.71 16.36
C ILE A 110 0.72 5.39 14.94
N ASN A 111 -0.59 5.36 14.73
CA ASN A 111 -1.17 5.25 13.39
C ASN A 111 -0.98 6.58 12.66
N TRP A 112 0.04 6.68 11.82
CA TRP A 112 0.27 7.86 11.00
C TRP A 112 -0.87 8.04 10.00
N LYS A 113 -1.47 9.23 10.02
CA LYS A 113 -2.44 9.62 8.98
C LYS A 113 -1.69 10.34 7.86
N ILE A 114 -1.80 9.82 6.65
CA ILE A 114 -1.24 10.46 5.45
C ILE A 114 -2.16 11.62 5.07
N LYS A 115 -1.59 12.83 4.91
CA LYS A 115 -2.31 13.96 4.29
C LYS A 115 -2.46 13.66 2.80
N ASN A 116 -3.53 12.96 2.45
CA ASN A 116 -3.75 12.44 1.10
C ASN A 116 -4.29 13.53 0.16
N HIS A 117 -3.76 13.59 -1.06
CA HIS A 117 -4.26 14.48 -2.12
C HIS A 117 -5.34 13.83 -2.99
N VAL A 118 -5.50 12.52 -2.89
CA VAL A 118 -6.53 11.76 -3.61
C VAL A 118 -7.90 11.97 -2.93
N ASN A 119 -8.86 12.43 -3.71
CA ASN A 119 -10.24 12.65 -3.26
C ASN A 119 -11.24 11.91 -4.15
N ASN A 120 -12.51 11.88 -3.74
CA ASN A 120 -13.57 11.14 -4.44
C ASN A 120 -13.80 11.63 -5.88
N LYS A 121 -13.59 12.92 -6.18
CA LYS A 121 -13.72 13.45 -7.53
C LYS A 121 -12.67 12.85 -8.47
N ILE A 122 -11.42 12.76 -8.02
CA ILE A 122 -10.31 12.16 -8.78
C ILE A 122 -10.57 10.66 -8.99
N LEU A 123 -10.96 9.95 -7.92
CA LEU A 123 -11.27 8.52 -7.99
C LEU A 123 -12.40 8.23 -8.98
N LYS A 124 -13.44 9.07 -9.01
CA LYS A 124 -14.53 8.95 -9.97
C LYS A 124 -14.06 9.14 -11.41
N ILE A 125 -13.21 10.14 -11.67
CA ILE A 125 -12.63 10.40 -13.00
C ILE A 125 -11.80 9.21 -13.48
N LEU A 126 -10.98 8.64 -12.61
CA LEU A 126 -10.09 7.52 -12.95
C LEU A 126 -10.77 6.14 -12.80
N LYS A 127 -12.04 6.10 -12.40
CA LYS A 127 -12.80 4.86 -12.15
C LYS A 127 -12.17 3.93 -11.11
N ILE A 128 -11.34 4.49 -10.20
CA ILE A 128 -10.72 3.76 -9.10
C ILE A 128 -11.71 3.66 -7.93
N LYS A 129 -11.85 2.46 -7.34
CA LYS A 129 -12.78 2.20 -6.24
C LYS A 129 -12.05 1.61 -5.03
N PHE A 130 -11.91 2.38 -3.97
CA PHE A 130 -11.40 1.91 -2.68
C PHE A 130 -12.55 1.31 -1.84
N ASP A 131 -13.16 0.24 -2.32
CA ASP A 131 -14.28 -0.45 -1.67
C ASP A 131 -13.81 -1.48 -0.60
N LYS A 132 -14.73 -2.34 -0.14
CA LYS A 132 -14.42 -3.39 0.86
C LYS A 132 -13.58 -4.52 0.27
N LYS A 133 -13.65 -4.75 -1.04
CA LYS A 133 -12.95 -5.83 -1.75
C LYS A 133 -11.59 -5.39 -2.29
N TYR A 134 -11.27 -4.08 -2.28
CA TYR A 134 -10.06 -3.53 -2.88
C TYR A 134 -8.79 -4.30 -2.48
N LEU A 135 -8.59 -4.53 -1.18
CA LEU A 135 -7.41 -5.24 -0.69
C LEU A 135 -7.32 -6.66 -1.25
N SER A 136 -8.37 -7.45 -1.10
CA SER A 136 -8.39 -8.84 -1.59
C SER A 136 -8.26 -8.92 -3.11
N THR A 137 -8.88 -8.00 -3.85
CA THR A 137 -8.74 -7.94 -5.31
C THR A 137 -7.30 -7.64 -5.72
N SER A 138 -6.64 -6.66 -5.07
CA SER A 138 -5.24 -6.34 -5.36
C SER A 138 -4.29 -7.48 -4.97
N ILE A 139 -4.54 -8.18 -3.85
CA ILE A 139 -3.75 -9.35 -3.45
C ILE A 139 -3.90 -10.46 -4.49
N ASN A 140 -5.12 -10.81 -4.87
CA ASN A 140 -5.37 -11.85 -5.88
C ASN A 140 -4.70 -11.54 -7.22
N LYS A 141 -4.73 -10.28 -7.65
CA LYS A 141 -4.13 -9.84 -8.92
C LYS A 141 -2.63 -10.14 -9.05
N TYR A 142 -1.89 -10.09 -7.95
CA TYR A 142 -0.43 -10.18 -7.98
C TYR A 142 0.15 -11.44 -7.31
N PHE A 143 -0.65 -12.15 -6.53
CA PHE A 143 -0.18 -13.28 -5.70
C PHE A 143 -0.99 -14.57 -5.91
N ALA A 144 -2.05 -14.57 -6.75
CA ALA A 144 -2.77 -15.76 -7.15
C ALA A 144 -2.03 -16.57 -8.22
#